data_ba59120b3c30df6ac4eb212ef5169179
#
_entry.id   ba59120b3c30df6ac4eb212ef5169179
#
_cell.length_a   1.000
_cell.length_b   1.000
_cell.length_c   1.000
_cell.angle_alpha   90.00
_cell.angle_beta   90.00
_cell.angle_gamma   90.00
#
_symmetry.space_group_name_H-M   'P 1'
#
loop_
_entity.id
_entity.type
_entity.pdbx_description
1 polymer ?
#
loop_
_entity_poly.entity_id
_entity_poly.type
_entity_poly.pdbx_seq_one_letter_code
_entity_poly.pdbx_strand_id
1 'polypeptide(L)'
;VDRRGLRERMHVGLRLRSTSIGGYLLLRALAALRPLRPLGYRWVEEQDWIDAWLADVAAAKDSDLAFEIAACGRLLKGYGDTYRRGLARYDEIRVRITVPALAGTLPDAAARLRQVREAALADPAGEALALELRTGT
;
A
#
# COMPACT_ATOMS: atom_id res chain seq x y z
N VAL A 1 -5.06 16.79 -23.10
CA VAL A 1 -3.77 16.21 -23.43
C VAL A 1 -3.51 15.09 -22.42
N ASP A 2 -3.64 13.85 -22.91
CA ASP A 2 -3.58 12.64 -22.08
C ASP A 2 -2.15 12.40 -21.57
N ARG A 3 -1.93 12.62 -20.29
CA ARG A 3 -0.66 12.37 -19.60
C ARG A 3 -0.45 10.90 -19.22
N ARG A 4 -1.34 10.00 -19.61
CA ARG A 4 -1.25 8.55 -19.28
C ARG A 4 -0.27 7.78 -20.18
N GLY A 5 0.09 8.29 -21.33
CA GLY A 5 0.96 7.62 -22.33
C GLY A 5 2.46 7.65 -22.08
N LEU A 6 2.97 8.42 -21.11
CA LEU A 6 4.41 8.63 -20.89
C LEU A 6 5.02 7.77 -19.77
N ARG A 7 4.32 6.74 -19.30
CA ARG A 7 4.79 5.89 -18.19
C ARG A 7 5.18 4.46 -18.58
N GLU A 8 5.56 4.21 -19.80
CA GLU A 8 6.38 3.03 -20.09
C GLU A 8 7.79 3.27 -19.51
N ARG A 9 7.94 2.85 -18.26
CA ARG A 9 9.25 2.88 -17.60
C ARG A 9 10.16 1.90 -18.33
N MET A 10 11.11 2.42 -19.07
CA MET A 10 12.26 1.64 -19.53
C MET A 10 12.96 1.06 -18.30
N HIS A 11 12.80 -0.24 -18.07
CA HIS A 11 13.58 -0.96 -17.09
C HIS A 11 14.99 -1.17 -17.63
N VAL A 12 15.87 -0.19 -17.45
CA VAL A 12 17.29 -0.34 -17.78
C VAL A 12 17.94 -1.10 -16.64
N GLY A 13 18.19 -2.38 -16.86
CA GLY A 13 18.98 -3.20 -15.94
C GLY A 13 20.45 -2.82 -16.01
N LEU A 14 20.94 -1.99 -15.11
CA LEU A 14 22.34 -1.60 -15.01
C LEU A 14 23.10 -2.66 -14.18
N ARG A 15 23.98 -3.43 -14.83
CA ARG A 15 24.91 -4.34 -14.12
C ARG A 15 26.17 -3.57 -13.73
N LEU A 16 26.24 -3.19 -12.46
CA LEU A 16 27.42 -2.51 -11.89
C LEU A 16 28.36 -3.55 -11.27
N ARG A 17 29.61 -3.55 -11.70
CA ARG A 17 30.68 -4.28 -11.00
C ARG A 17 31.11 -3.49 -9.76
N SER A 18 30.64 -3.87 -8.60
CA SER A 18 30.97 -3.22 -7.31
C SER A 18 32.45 -3.36 -6.94
N THR A 19 33.16 -4.32 -7.54
CA THR A 19 34.57 -4.60 -7.30
C THR A 19 35.52 -3.68 -8.08
N SER A 20 35.00 -2.83 -8.97
CA SER A 20 35.82 -1.82 -9.66
C SER A 20 35.79 -0.48 -8.91
N ILE A 21 36.91 0.26 -8.94
CA ILE A 21 37.02 1.58 -8.29
C ILE A 21 35.90 2.51 -8.79
N GLY A 22 35.62 2.52 -10.10
CA GLY A 22 34.56 3.32 -10.69
C GLY A 22 33.16 2.88 -10.22
N GLY A 23 32.89 1.58 -10.10
CA GLY A 23 31.64 1.04 -9.57
C GLY A 23 31.45 1.41 -8.09
N TYR A 24 32.52 1.31 -7.29
CA TYR A 24 32.48 1.72 -5.89
C TYR A 24 32.18 3.23 -5.71
N LEU A 25 32.87 4.09 -6.47
CA LEU A 25 32.66 5.54 -6.44
C LEU A 25 31.25 5.92 -6.88
N LEU A 26 30.72 5.26 -7.92
CA LEU A 26 29.34 5.47 -8.37
C LEU A 26 28.32 5.06 -7.28
N LEU A 27 28.49 3.91 -6.66
CA LEU A 27 27.63 3.48 -5.56
C LEU A 27 27.70 4.42 -4.37
N ARG A 28 28.89 4.95 -4.07
CA ARG A 28 29.08 5.93 -2.99
C ARG A 28 28.43 7.28 -3.33
N ALA A 29 28.51 7.73 -4.57
CA ALA A 29 27.81 8.93 -5.05
C ALA A 29 26.30 8.75 -4.97
N LEU A 30 25.75 7.60 -5.37
CA LEU A 30 24.33 7.27 -5.22
C LEU A 30 23.91 7.21 -3.75
N ALA A 31 24.75 6.67 -2.86
CA ALA A 31 24.50 6.67 -1.43
C ALA A 31 24.49 8.08 -0.83
N ALA A 32 25.32 9.00 -1.33
CA ALA A 32 25.33 10.40 -0.91
C ALA A 32 24.05 11.17 -1.33
N LEU A 33 23.29 10.65 -2.32
CA LEU A 33 21.97 11.19 -2.68
C LEU A 33 20.83 10.74 -1.73
N ARG A 34 21.13 9.90 -0.73
CA ARG A 34 20.15 9.41 0.23
C ARG A 34 19.35 10.51 0.94
N PRO A 35 19.94 11.66 1.35
CA PRO A 35 19.17 12.75 1.95
C PRO A 35 18.18 13.44 1.00
N LEU A 36 18.32 13.25 -0.33
CA LEU A 36 17.39 13.77 -1.33
C LEU A 36 16.17 12.84 -1.54
N ARG A 37 16.15 11.66 -0.90
CA ARG A 37 15.05 10.70 -1.00
C ARG A 37 13.68 11.27 -0.63
N PRO A 38 13.54 12.16 0.40
CA PRO A 38 12.28 12.81 0.74
C PRO A 38 11.74 13.73 -0.36
N LEU A 39 12.57 14.19 -1.30
CA LEU A 39 12.15 15.02 -2.44
C LEU A 39 11.58 14.18 -3.59
N GLY A 40 11.60 12.85 -3.49
CA GLY A 40 11.04 11.97 -4.50
C GLY A 40 9.50 11.92 -4.41
N TYR A 41 8.82 12.03 -5.57
CA TYR A 41 7.37 11.90 -5.69
C TYR A 41 6.80 10.65 -4.99
N ARG A 42 7.53 9.54 -5.04
CA ARG A 42 7.15 8.29 -4.36
C ARG A 42 7.13 8.41 -2.84
N TRP A 43 8.02 9.21 -2.26
CA TRP A 43 8.04 9.46 -0.81
C TRP A 43 6.76 10.17 -0.37
N VAL A 44 6.32 11.18 -1.10
CA VAL A 44 5.09 11.92 -0.81
C VAL A 44 3.87 10.99 -0.88
N GLU A 45 3.75 10.20 -1.96
CA GLU A 45 2.66 9.20 -2.07
C GLU A 45 2.67 8.19 -0.92
N GLU A 46 3.85 7.74 -0.49
CA GLU A 46 3.99 6.79 0.63
C GLU A 46 3.61 7.43 1.97
N GLN A 47 3.89 8.71 2.18
CA GLN A 47 3.49 9.41 3.40
C GLN A 47 1.98 9.68 3.43
N ASP A 48 1.39 10.11 2.34
CA ASP A 48 -0.03 10.44 2.25
C ASP A 48 -0.92 9.26 2.67
N TRP A 49 -0.64 8.05 2.18
CA TRP A 49 -1.43 6.89 2.58
C TRP A 49 -1.14 6.44 4.02
N ILE A 50 0.11 6.57 4.52
CA ILE A 50 0.45 6.28 5.92
C ILE A 50 -0.31 7.19 6.85
N ASP A 51 -0.34 8.49 6.55
CA ASP A 51 -1.05 9.48 7.35
C ASP A 51 -2.56 9.22 7.35
N ALA A 52 -3.14 8.89 6.19
CA ALA A 52 -4.53 8.50 6.08
C ALA A 52 -4.86 7.22 6.88
N TRP A 53 -3.98 6.21 6.80
CA TRP A 53 -4.13 4.98 7.56
C TRP A 53 -4.04 5.20 9.07
N LEU A 54 -3.08 6.00 9.54
CA LEU A 54 -2.96 6.36 10.96
C LEU A 54 -4.16 7.16 11.44
N ALA A 55 -4.68 8.07 10.62
CA ALA A 55 -5.89 8.81 10.92
C ALA A 55 -7.11 7.89 11.07
N ASP A 56 -7.27 6.90 10.19
CA ASP A 56 -8.34 5.90 10.27
C ASP A 56 -8.23 5.07 11.55
N VAL A 57 -7.02 4.62 11.93
CA VAL A 57 -6.77 3.90 13.20
C VAL A 57 -7.16 4.77 14.40
N ALA A 58 -6.77 6.04 14.40
CA ALA A 58 -7.06 6.97 15.49
C ALA A 58 -8.55 7.35 15.58
N ALA A 59 -9.28 7.32 14.47
CA ALA A 59 -10.70 7.62 14.41
C ALA A 59 -11.60 6.45 14.87
N ALA A 60 -11.05 5.25 14.98
CA ALA A 60 -11.80 4.08 15.42
C ALA A 60 -12.25 4.24 16.89
N LYS A 61 -13.56 4.07 17.13
CA LYS A 61 -14.17 4.21 18.47
C LYS A 61 -13.98 2.97 19.33
N ASP A 62 -13.69 1.84 18.72
CA ASP A 62 -13.55 0.53 19.32
C ASP A 62 -12.15 -0.01 19.07
N SER A 63 -11.55 -0.65 20.08
CA SER A 63 -10.21 -1.23 20.04
C SER A 63 -10.08 -2.35 19.02
N ASP A 64 -11.12 -3.16 18.84
CA ASP A 64 -11.10 -4.27 17.90
C ASP A 64 -11.11 -3.76 16.45
N LEU A 65 -11.92 -2.73 16.18
CA LEU A 65 -11.91 -2.05 14.88
C LEU A 65 -10.57 -1.36 14.62
N ALA A 66 -10.01 -0.66 15.60
CA ALA A 66 -8.68 -0.03 15.48
C ALA A 66 -7.60 -1.06 15.16
N PHE A 67 -7.61 -2.21 15.82
CA PHE A 67 -6.69 -3.30 15.58
C PHE A 67 -6.81 -3.84 14.14
N GLU A 68 -8.03 -4.07 13.65
CA GLU A 68 -8.24 -4.60 12.31
C GLU A 68 -7.84 -3.58 11.21
N ILE A 69 -8.11 -2.28 11.42
CA ILE A 69 -7.64 -1.21 10.53
C ILE A 69 -6.10 -1.20 10.51
N ALA A 70 -5.46 -1.27 11.68
CA ALA A 70 -3.99 -1.33 11.76
C ALA A 70 -3.44 -2.57 11.05
N ALA A 71 -4.08 -3.73 11.20
CA ALA A 71 -3.69 -4.98 10.56
C ALA A 71 -3.80 -4.96 9.03
N CYS A 72 -4.61 -4.07 8.44
CA CYS A 72 -4.70 -3.88 6.99
C CYS A 72 -3.38 -3.39 6.37
N GLY A 73 -2.50 -2.77 7.13
CA GLY A 73 -1.14 -2.42 6.70
C GLY A 73 -0.33 -3.63 6.20
N ARG A 74 -0.69 -4.86 6.61
CA ARG A 74 -0.07 -6.12 6.13
C ARG A 74 -0.32 -6.40 4.65
N LEU A 75 -1.30 -5.73 4.02
CA LEU A 75 -1.55 -5.83 2.58
C LEU A 75 -0.46 -5.16 1.76
N LEU A 76 0.25 -4.20 2.33
CA LEU A 76 1.27 -3.38 1.67
C LEU A 76 2.65 -4.04 1.78
N LYS A 77 2.80 -5.17 1.09
CA LYS A 77 4.05 -5.95 1.07
C LYS A 77 4.68 -5.93 -0.32
N GLY A 78 6.00 -6.13 -0.34
CA GLY A 78 6.77 -6.31 -1.57
C GLY A 78 7.15 -5.01 -2.27
N TYR A 79 7.54 -5.14 -3.53
CA TYR A 79 8.04 -4.05 -4.37
C TYR A 79 7.37 -4.06 -5.75
N GLY A 80 7.41 -2.93 -6.43
CA GLY A 80 6.93 -2.82 -7.81
C GLY A 80 5.43 -3.14 -7.94
N ASP A 81 5.09 -4.10 -8.79
CA ASP A 81 3.71 -4.47 -9.09
C ASP A 81 2.99 -5.12 -7.90
N THR A 82 3.72 -5.87 -7.06
CA THR A 82 3.15 -6.48 -5.85
C THR A 82 2.69 -5.41 -4.86
N TYR A 83 3.51 -4.39 -4.66
CA TYR A 83 3.15 -3.24 -3.82
C TYR A 83 1.94 -2.49 -4.39
N ARG A 84 1.91 -2.21 -5.71
CA ARG A 84 0.79 -1.51 -6.35
C ARG A 84 -0.53 -2.26 -6.22
N ARG A 85 -0.49 -3.60 -6.38
CA ARG A 85 -1.67 -4.46 -6.15
C ARG A 85 -2.13 -4.43 -4.70
N GLY A 86 -1.18 -4.47 -3.76
CA GLY A 86 -1.48 -4.36 -2.34
C GLY A 86 -2.15 -3.02 -1.99
N LEU A 87 -1.64 -1.93 -2.52
CA LEU A 87 -2.21 -0.59 -2.32
C LEU A 87 -3.62 -0.48 -2.91
N ALA A 88 -3.85 -0.96 -4.13
CA ALA A 88 -5.17 -0.95 -4.75
C ALA A 88 -6.21 -1.72 -3.92
N ARG A 89 -5.83 -2.87 -3.34
CA ARG A 89 -6.71 -3.65 -2.44
C ARG A 89 -6.97 -2.94 -1.14
N TYR A 90 -5.94 -2.35 -0.55
CA TYR A 90 -6.09 -1.54 0.65
C TYR A 90 -7.09 -0.39 0.42
N ASP A 91 -6.95 0.34 -0.69
CA ASP A 91 -7.85 1.43 -1.03
C ASP A 91 -9.30 0.95 -1.22
N GLU A 92 -9.49 -0.20 -1.89
CA GLU A 92 -10.81 -0.79 -2.07
C GLU A 92 -11.44 -1.19 -0.73
N ILE A 93 -10.69 -1.84 0.16
CA ILE A 93 -11.15 -2.20 1.50
C ILE A 93 -11.45 -0.94 2.33
N ARG A 94 -10.59 0.06 2.24
CA ARG A 94 -10.78 1.33 2.93
C ARG A 94 -12.09 2.00 2.54
N VAL A 95 -12.34 2.15 1.26
CA VAL A 95 -13.56 2.82 0.75
C VAL A 95 -14.82 2.03 1.07
N ARG A 96 -14.79 0.71 0.92
CA ARG A 96 -16.00 -0.12 1.04
C ARG A 96 -16.29 -0.59 2.45
N ILE A 97 -15.28 -0.71 3.31
CA ILE A 97 -15.43 -1.28 4.66
C ILE A 97 -14.99 -0.30 5.73
N THR A 98 -13.74 0.22 5.68
CA THR A 98 -13.20 1.04 6.77
C THR A 98 -13.97 2.35 6.93
N VAL A 99 -14.22 3.09 5.86
CA VAL A 99 -14.93 4.37 5.91
C VAL A 99 -16.38 4.19 6.43
N PRO A 100 -17.19 3.26 5.93
CA PRO A 100 -18.51 2.97 6.51
C PRO A 100 -18.47 2.50 7.96
N ALA A 101 -17.44 1.71 8.34
CA ALA A 101 -17.25 1.27 9.72
C ALA A 101 -17.00 2.44 10.67
N LEU A 102 -16.13 3.38 10.30
CA LEU A 102 -15.84 4.59 11.05
C LEU A 102 -17.05 5.52 11.15
N ALA A 103 -17.89 5.56 10.12
CA ALA A 103 -19.17 6.27 10.13
C ALA A 103 -20.23 5.60 11.01
N GLY A 104 -20.00 4.36 11.46
CA GLY A 104 -20.97 3.60 12.26
C GLY A 104 -22.14 3.04 11.46
N THR A 105 -22.02 2.95 10.13
CA THR A 105 -23.07 2.45 9.24
C THR A 105 -22.93 0.96 8.92
N LEU A 106 -21.81 0.34 9.33
CA LEU A 106 -21.55 -1.07 9.11
C LEU A 106 -21.68 -1.87 10.42
N PRO A 107 -22.66 -2.81 10.55
CA PRO A 107 -22.74 -3.70 11.70
C PRO A 107 -21.55 -4.66 11.70
N ASP A 108 -21.14 -5.10 12.89
CA ASP A 108 -20.03 -6.04 13.09
C ASP A 108 -18.73 -5.66 12.30
N ALA A 109 -18.46 -4.36 12.26
CA ALA A 109 -17.41 -3.77 11.40
C ALA A 109 -16.03 -4.42 11.58
N ALA A 110 -15.61 -4.71 12.82
CA ALA A 110 -14.33 -5.35 13.09
C ALA A 110 -14.26 -6.77 12.52
N ALA A 111 -15.30 -7.57 12.71
CA ALA A 111 -15.38 -8.93 12.18
C ALA A 111 -15.38 -8.92 10.64
N ARG A 112 -16.14 -8.01 10.06
CA ARG A 112 -16.21 -7.84 8.59
C ARG A 112 -14.87 -7.42 8.01
N LEU A 113 -14.20 -6.45 8.62
CA LEU A 113 -12.89 -5.99 8.17
C LEU A 113 -11.84 -7.10 8.27
N ARG A 114 -11.87 -7.90 9.35
CA ARG A 114 -11.02 -9.08 9.51
C ARG A 114 -11.20 -10.06 8.35
N GLN A 115 -12.43 -10.45 8.08
CA GLN A 115 -12.79 -11.40 7.03
C GLN A 115 -12.27 -10.94 5.66
N VAL A 116 -12.54 -9.70 5.28
CA VAL A 116 -12.13 -9.11 3.99
C VAL A 116 -10.60 -9.02 3.89
N ARG A 117 -9.92 -8.61 4.98
CA ARG A 117 -8.45 -8.56 5.04
C ARG A 117 -7.83 -9.95 4.89
N GLU A 118 -8.37 -10.96 5.55
CA GLU A 118 -7.88 -12.33 5.45
C GLU A 118 -8.06 -12.90 4.04
N ALA A 119 -9.20 -12.67 3.42
CA ALA A 119 -9.44 -13.04 2.03
C ALA A 119 -8.41 -12.38 1.08
N ALA A 120 -8.15 -11.07 1.28
CA ALA A 120 -7.17 -10.34 0.49
C ALA A 120 -5.72 -10.82 0.69
N LEU A 121 -5.39 -11.33 1.88
CA LEU A 121 -4.06 -11.88 2.18
C LEU A 121 -3.88 -13.31 1.68
N ALA A 122 -4.96 -14.11 1.68
CA ALA A 122 -4.93 -15.51 1.25
C ALA A 122 -4.83 -15.66 -0.27
N ASP A 123 -5.47 -14.76 -1.01
CA ASP A 123 -5.49 -14.79 -2.47
C ASP A 123 -4.79 -13.58 -3.10
N PRO A 124 -3.53 -13.75 -3.52
CA PRO A 124 -2.79 -12.71 -4.25
C PRO A 124 -3.36 -12.38 -5.63
N ALA A 125 -4.25 -13.16 -6.21
CA ALA A 125 -4.93 -12.84 -7.46
C ALA A 125 -6.09 -11.85 -7.25
N GLY A 126 -6.74 -11.88 -6.07
CA GLY A 126 -7.78 -10.94 -5.67
C GLY A 126 -9.21 -11.40 -5.93
N GLU A 127 -9.41 -12.64 -6.36
CA GLU A 127 -10.74 -13.22 -6.62
C GLU A 127 -11.53 -13.40 -5.32
N ALA A 128 -10.86 -13.88 -4.26
CA ALA A 128 -11.46 -14.05 -2.94
C ALA A 128 -11.90 -12.69 -2.34
N LEU A 129 -11.11 -11.64 -2.47
CA LEU A 129 -11.47 -10.30 -2.04
C LEU A 129 -12.71 -9.80 -2.80
N ALA A 130 -12.72 -9.96 -4.13
CA ALA A 130 -13.84 -9.52 -4.96
C ALA A 130 -15.15 -10.26 -4.60
N LEU A 131 -15.07 -11.54 -4.23
CA LEU A 131 -16.22 -12.32 -3.76
C LEU A 131 -16.73 -11.79 -2.43
N GLU A 132 -15.85 -11.58 -1.45
CA GLU A 132 -16.20 -11.07 -0.13
C GLU A 132 -16.84 -9.68 -0.19
N LEU A 133 -16.33 -8.80 -1.03
CA LEU A 133 -16.89 -7.45 -1.19
C LEU A 133 -18.27 -7.45 -1.87
N ARG A 134 -18.66 -8.51 -2.61
CA ARG A 134 -19.99 -8.65 -3.20
C ARG A 134 -21.02 -9.24 -2.23
N THR A 135 -20.63 -10.15 -1.36
CA THR A 135 -21.53 -10.86 -0.45
C THR A 135 -21.93 -10.03 0.78
N GLY A 136 -21.30 -8.90 1.02
CA GLY A 136 -21.54 -8.02 2.17
C GLY A 136 -22.30 -6.72 1.86
N THR A 137 -22.94 -6.63 0.69
CA THR A 137 -23.88 -5.56 0.35
C THR A 137 -25.30 -6.09 0.56
#